data_2cb76fa00a89554ac4c2f731148a22f3
#
_entry.id   2cb76fa00a89554ac4c2f731148a22f3
#
_cell.length_a   1.000
_cell.length_b   1.000
_cell.length_c   1.000
_cell.angle_alpha   90.00
_cell.angle_beta   90.00
_cell.angle_gamma   90.00
#
_symmetry.space_group_name_H-M   'P 1'
#
loop_
_entity.id
_entity.type
_entity.pdbx_description
1 polymer ?
#
loop_
_entity_poly.entity_id
_entity_poly.type
_entity_poly.pdbx_seq_one_letter_code
_entity_poly.pdbx_strand_id
1 'polypeptide(L)'
;TEDKKHIDLSSEPLILVCAAGLIGSTADDVAKEVAIFKAHKATPIVVANDGETRYNADATINVPPVDPALGFILSAMVGHLFGYEAALAIDASALPLREAREVVEHLAGRDLSGDEVLKLVAAAMPNSAAAFHDGLRSGLYDGHLEASTAVTLSRIFDDVLADRPVEQYQRQTGKVGT
;
A
#
# COMPACT_ATOMS: atom_id res chain seq x y z
N THR A 1 -11.88 9.84 -20.67
CA THR A 1 -12.76 8.76 -21.19
C THR A 1 -11.96 7.57 -21.72
N GLU A 2 -10.80 7.78 -22.32
CA GLU A 2 -9.93 6.69 -22.80
C GLU A 2 -9.31 5.91 -21.62
N ASP A 3 -8.96 6.59 -20.53
CA ASP A 3 -8.31 5.99 -19.35
C ASP A 3 -9.19 4.94 -18.65
N LYS A 4 -10.52 5.05 -18.78
CA LYS A 4 -11.48 4.09 -18.20
C LYS A 4 -11.38 2.69 -18.81
N LYS A 5 -10.92 2.57 -20.04
CA LYS A 5 -10.74 1.28 -20.73
C LYS A 5 -9.56 0.49 -20.20
N HIS A 6 -8.68 1.16 -19.45
CA HIS A 6 -7.43 0.61 -18.92
C HIS A 6 -7.47 0.39 -17.41
N ILE A 7 -8.62 0.66 -16.75
CA ILE A 7 -8.80 0.35 -15.33
C ILE A 7 -8.83 -1.16 -15.17
N ASP A 8 -7.91 -1.68 -14.38
CA ASP A 8 -7.90 -3.10 -14.00
C ASP A 8 -9.02 -3.38 -13.00
N LEU A 9 -10.08 -3.97 -13.48
CA LEU A 9 -11.27 -4.32 -12.69
C LEU A 9 -11.01 -5.44 -11.68
N SER A 10 -9.90 -6.15 -11.79
CA SER A 10 -9.52 -7.22 -10.85
C SER A 10 -8.91 -6.68 -9.58
N SER A 11 -8.36 -5.46 -9.61
CA SER A 11 -7.64 -4.85 -8.49
C SER A 11 -8.47 -3.88 -7.66
N GLU A 12 -9.75 -3.65 -8.01
CA GLU A 12 -10.66 -2.72 -7.32
C GLU A 12 -10.01 -1.35 -7.06
N PRO A 13 -9.61 -0.61 -8.11
CA PRO A 13 -8.78 0.58 -7.97
C PRO A 13 -9.49 1.68 -7.18
N LEU A 14 -8.76 2.32 -6.27
CA LEU A 14 -9.19 3.53 -5.58
C LEU A 14 -9.07 4.72 -6.52
N ILE A 15 -10.14 5.51 -6.68
CA ILE A 15 -10.17 6.69 -7.55
C ILE A 15 -10.55 7.92 -6.73
N LEU A 16 -9.64 8.88 -6.64
CA LEU A 16 -9.92 10.18 -6.04
C LEU A 16 -10.44 11.13 -7.12
N VAL A 17 -11.69 11.58 -6.99
CA VAL A 17 -12.37 12.48 -7.93
C VAL A 17 -12.42 13.89 -7.34
N CYS A 18 -11.78 14.85 -7.99
CA CYS A 18 -11.76 16.25 -7.57
C CYS A 18 -12.95 17.00 -8.18
N ALA A 19 -14.00 17.21 -7.40
CA ALA A 19 -15.24 17.85 -7.84
C ALA A 19 -15.60 19.12 -7.05
N ALA A 20 -14.72 19.61 -6.17
CA ALA A 20 -14.95 20.84 -5.44
C ALA A 20 -15.08 22.04 -6.40
N GLY A 21 -16.10 22.87 -6.20
CA GLY A 21 -16.39 24.04 -7.02
C GLY A 21 -17.08 23.74 -8.36
N LEU A 22 -17.31 22.48 -8.72
CA LEU A 22 -18.03 22.15 -9.95
C LEU A 22 -19.52 22.48 -9.80
N ILE A 23 -20.10 23.07 -10.86
CA ILE A 23 -21.52 23.48 -10.92
C ILE A 23 -22.14 23.07 -12.26
N GLY A 24 -23.48 23.03 -12.31
CA GLY A 24 -24.25 22.81 -13.54
C GLY A 24 -23.89 21.49 -14.24
N SER A 25 -23.86 21.51 -15.56
CA SER A 25 -23.64 20.34 -16.40
C SER A 25 -22.29 19.67 -16.19
N THR A 26 -21.26 20.42 -15.82
CA THR A 26 -19.92 19.85 -15.53
C THR A 26 -19.98 18.94 -14.30
N ALA A 27 -20.69 19.36 -13.25
CA ALA A 27 -20.89 18.53 -12.08
C ALA A 27 -21.76 17.30 -12.39
N ASP A 28 -22.78 17.43 -13.24
CA ASP A 28 -23.64 16.32 -13.68
C ASP A 28 -22.85 15.30 -14.51
N ASP A 29 -21.91 15.74 -15.33
CA ASP A 29 -21.06 14.86 -16.11
C ASP A 29 -20.06 14.10 -15.21
N VAL A 30 -19.49 14.77 -14.21
CA VAL A 30 -18.65 14.09 -13.22
C VAL A 30 -19.46 13.07 -12.41
N ALA A 31 -20.72 13.35 -12.07
CA ALA A 31 -21.59 12.40 -11.39
C ALA A 31 -21.80 11.11 -12.21
N LYS A 32 -21.98 11.25 -13.53
CA LYS A 32 -22.05 10.08 -14.45
C LYS A 32 -20.73 9.29 -14.45
N GLU A 33 -19.59 9.99 -14.48
CA GLU A 33 -18.28 9.36 -14.44
C GLU A 33 -18.06 8.56 -13.14
N VAL A 34 -18.43 9.13 -11.99
CA VAL A 34 -18.37 8.44 -10.69
C VAL A 34 -19.21 7.17 -10.71
N ALA A 35 -20.44 7.24 -11.27
CA ALA A 35 -21.29 6.07 -11.39
C ALA A 35 -20.69 4.99 -12.31
N ILE A 36 -20.00 5.39 -13.38
CA ILE A 36 -19.29 4.46 -14.27
C ILE A 36 -18.12 3.80 -13.56
N PHE A 37 -17.30 4.54 -12.81
CA PHE A 37 -16.21 3.97 -12.01
C PHE A 37 -16.73 2.92 -11.04
N LYS A 38 -17.79 3.23 -10.33
CA LYS A 38 -18.43 2.30 -9.40
C LYS A 38 -18.98 1.05 -10.09
N ALA A 39 -19.62 1.20 -11.26
CA ALA A 39 -20.09 0.07 -12.06
C ALA A 39 -18.95 -0.83 -12.54
N HIS A 40 -17.74 -0.29 -12.66
CA HIS A 40 -16.52 -1.01 -12.99
C HIS A 40 -15.75 -1.49 -11.77
N LYS A 41 -16.39 -1.62 -10.59
CA LYS A 41 -15.80 -2.10 -9.34
C LYS A 41 -14.65 -1.25 -8.80
N ALA A 42 -14.49 -0.02 -9.28
CA ALA A 42 -13.60 0.92 -8.62
C ALA A 42 -14.24 1.47 -7.35
N THR A 43 -13.44 1.94 -6.42
CA THR A 43 -13.85 2.61 -5.18
C THR A 43 -13.68 4.12 -5.36
N PRO A 44 -14.69 4.87 -5.86
CA PRO A 44 -14.58 6.31 -6.03
C PRO A 44 -14.75 7.04 -4.69
N ILE A 45 -13.78 7.89 -4.37
CA ILE A 45 -13.84 8.89 -3.30
C ILE A 45 -13.94 10.26 -3.96
N VAL A 46 -14.96 11.04 -3.62
CA VAL A 46 -15.20 12.34 -4.25
C VAL A 46 -14.88 13.48 -3.27
N VAL A 47 -14.07 14.43 -3.70
CA VAL A 47 -13.88 15.71 -3.01
C VAL A 47 -14.95 16.67 -3.53
N ALA A 48 -15.90 17.04 -2.71
CA ALA A 48 -17.05 17.87 -3.10
C ALA A 48 -17.34 18.98 -2.09
N ASN A 49 -18.05 20.00 -2.52
CA ASN A 49 -18.51 21.03 -1.60
C ASN A 49 -19.48 20.46 -0.58
N ASP A 50 -19.44 21.00 0.63
CA ASP A 50 -20.37 20.62 1.69
C ASP A 50 -21.84 20.80 1.21
N GLY A 51 -22.66 19.78 1.49
CA GLY A 51 -24.05 19.74 1.03
C GLY A 51 -24.26 19.22 -0.40
N GLU A 52 -23.22 18.87 -1.15
CA GLU A 52 -23.35 18.25 -2.48
C GLU A 52 -23.74 16.77 -2.35
N THR A 53 -24.81 16.37 -3.05
CA THR A 53 -25.40 15.02 -2.90
C THR A 53 -25.51 14.23 -4.22
N ARG A 54 -25.15 14.83 -5.37
CA ARG A 54 -25.32 14.19 -6.69
C ARG A 54 -24.36 13.04 -6.97
N TYR A 55 -23.24 12.95 -6.24
CA TYR A 55 -22.22 11.95 -6.50
C TYR A 55 -22.53 10.64 -5.75
N ASN A 56 -22.75 9.56 -6.49
CA ASN A 56 -22.93 8.22 -5.92
C ASN A 56 -21.56 7.55 -5.67
N ALA A 57 -20.76 8.16 -4.80
CA ALA A 57 -19.43 7.68 -4.42
C ALA A 57 -19.48 6.70 -3.22
N ASP A 58 -18.40 5.97 -2.99
CA ASP A 58 -18.27 5.13 -1.80
C ASP A 58 -17.91 5.94 -0.56
N ALA A 59 -17.22 7.08 -0.75
CA ALA A 59 -17.01 8.08 0.27
C ALA A 59 -16.93 9.48 -0.34
N THR A 60 -17.24 10.51 0.47
CA THR A 60 -17.12 11.91 0.08
C THR A 60 -16.28 12.65 1.12
N ILE A 61 -15.29 13.42 0.63
CA ILE A 61 -14.51 14.36 1.44
C ILE A 61 -15.13 15.74 1.22
N ASN A 62 -15.85 16.23 2.23
CA ASN A 62 -16.52 17.51 2.15
C ASN A 62 -15.53 18.65 2.38
N VAL A 63 -15.57 19.63 1.49
CA VAL A 63 -14.81 20.88 1.61
C VAL A 63 -15.77 22.07 1.69
N PRO A 64 -15.40 23.17 2.38
CA PRO A 64 -16.27 24.33 2.47
C PRO A 64 -16.56 24.91 1.08
N PRO A 65 -17.77 25.46 0.86
CA PRO A 65 -18.10 26.11 -0.38
C PRO A 65 -17.24 27.37 -0.55
N VAL A 66 -16.60 27.50 -1.69
CA VAL A 66 -15.79 28.66 -2.10
C VAL A 66 -16.23 29.10 -3.50
N ASP A 67 -15.71 30.23 -3.95
CA ASP A 67 -15.88 30.62 -5.34
C ASP A 67 -15.47 29.43 -6.27
N PRO A 68 -16.32 29.06 -7.25
CA PRO A 68 -16.03 27.95 -8.16
C PRO A 68 -14.64 28.00 -8.80
N ALA A 69 -14.14 29.21 -9.10
CA ALA A 69 -12.80 29.39 -9.65
C ALA A 69 -11.66 29.00 -8.69
N LEU A 70 -11.93 28.89 -7.39
CA LEU A 70 -10.98 28.52 -6.35
C LEU A 70 -11.15 27.08 -5.86
N GLY A 71 -12.20 26.39 -6.27
CA GLY A 71 -12.50 25.03 -5.82
C GLY A 71 -11.36 24.03 -6.09
N PHE A 72 -10.62 24.23 -7.18
CA PHE A 72 -9.45 23.39 -7.50
C PHE A 72 -8.35 23.44 -6.44
N ILE A 73 -8.19 24.56 -5.73
CA ILE A 73 -7.19 24.70 -4.66
C ILE A 73 -7.53 23.75 -3.52
N LEU A 74 -8.80 23.69 -3.13
CA LEU A 74 -9.26 22.77 -2.08
C LEU A 74 -9.09 21.31 -2.51
N SER A 75 -9.41 20.99 -3.76
CA SER A 75 -9.18 19.66 -4.32
C SER A 75 -7.69 19.28 -4.30
N ALA A 76 -6.81 20.21 -4.65
CA ALA A 76 -5.36 19.97 -4.61
C ALA A 76 -4.87 19.75 -3.18
N MET A 77 -5.34 20.54 -2.21
CA MET A 77 -4.99 20.38 -0.79
C MET A 77 -5.43 19.00 -0.27
N VAL A 78 -6.65 18.59 -0.57
CA VAL A 78 -7.16 17.25 -0.20
C VAL A 78 -6.33 16.16 -0.88
N GLY A 79 -5.99 16.31 -2.15
CA GLY A 79 -5.15 15.36 -2.87
C GLY A 79 -3.77 15.19 -2.22
N HIS A 80 -3.14 16.29 -1.78
CA HIS A 80 -1.86 16.23 -1.07
C HIS A 80 -1.99 15.55 0.30
N LEU A 81 -3.02 15.89 1.09
CA LEU A 81 -3.27 15.25 2.38
C LEU A 81 -3.58 13.77 2.22
N PHE A 82 -4.40 13.41 1.23
CA PHE A 82 -4.69 12.02 0.92
C PHE A 82 -3.41 11.24 0.56
N GLY A 83 -2.55 11.82 -0.30
CA GLY A 83 -1.27 11.21 -0.66
C GLY A 83 -0.34 11.04 0.54
N TYR A 84 -0.32 12.01 1.46
CA TYR A 84 0.44 11.93 2.71
C TYR A 84 -0.06 10.79 3.62
N GLU A 85 -1.38 10.70 3.86
CA GLU A 85 -1.96 9.63 4.68
C GLU A 85 -1.76 8.25 4.04
N ALA A 86 -1.89 8.15 2.72
CA ALA A 86 -1.59 6.92 1.98
C ALA A 86 -0.12 6.50 2.15
N ALA A 87 0.82 7.46 2.09
CA ALA A 87 2.24 7.19 2.31
C ALA A 87 2.51 6.71 3.74
N LEU A 88 1.86 7.30 4.76
CA LEU A 88 1.95 6.84 6.14
C LEU A 88 1.41 5.41 6.32
N ALA A 89 0.29 5.08 5.68
CA ALA A 89 -0.29 3.74 5.74
C ALA A 89 0.64 2.69 5.08
N ILE A 90 1.23 3.04 3.93
CA ILE A 90 2.22 2.19 3.24
C ILE A 90 3.46 2.01 4.12
N ASP A 91 3.98 3.09 4.72
CA ASP A 91 5.13 3.03 5.62
C ASP A 91 4.85 2.15 6.84
N ALA A 92 3.67 2.27 7.44
CA ALA A 92 3.26 1.43 8.55
C ALA A 92 3.18 -0.06 8.16
N SER A 93 2.66 -0.38 6.98
CA SER A 93 2.59 -1.76 6.48
C SER A 93 3.99 -2.34 6.17
N ALA A 94 4.95 -1.50 5.78
CA ALA A 94 6.32 -1.89 5.51
C ALA A 94 7.20 -2.02 6.78
N LEU A 95 6.72 -1.60 7.95
CA LEU A 95 7.50 -1.56 9.19
C LEU A 95 8.21 -2.88 9.52
N PRO A 96 7.56 -4.06 9.48
CA PRO A 96 8.24 -5.32 9.81
C PRO A 96 9.43 -5.64 8.89
N LEU A 97 9.30 -5.30 7.60
CA LEU A 97 10.38 -5.52 6.63
C LEU A 97 11.51 -4.52 6.80
N ARG A 98 11.19 -3.27 7.14
CA ARG A 98 12.18 -2.24 7.42
C ARG A 98 13.00 -2.59 8.66
N GLU A 99 12.35 -2.98 9.76
CA GLU A 99 13.03 -3.42 10.98
C GLU A 99 13.95 -4.63 10.72
N ALA A 100 13.48 -5.61 9.96
CA ALA A 100 14.29 -6.75 9.57
C ALA A 100 15.52 -6.33 8.74
N ARG A 101 15.35 -5.41 7.81
CA ARG A 101 16.44 -4.86 7.00
C ARG A 101 17.46 -4.10 7.86
N GLU A 102 17.01 -3.25 8.78
CA GLU A 102 17.88 -2.48 9.69
C GLU A 102 18.78 -3.41 10.52
N VAL A 103 18.24 -4.53 11.02
CA VAL A 103 19.03 -5.55 11.73
C VAL A 103 20.14 -6.08 10.84
N VAL A 104 19.84 -6.46 9.61
CA VAL A 104 20.84 -7.00 8.67
C VAL A 104 21.90 -5.95 8.33
N GLU A 105 21.49 -4.73 8.01
CA GLU A 105 22.40 -3.63 7.67
C GLU A 105 23.33 -3.26 8.84
N HIS A 106 22.79 -3.24 10.06
CA HIS A 106 23.57 -2.96 11.26
C HIS A 106 24.64 -4.03 11.54
N LEU A 107 24.38 -5.29 11.22
CA LEU A 107 25.30 -6.38 11.43
C LEU A 107 26.31 -6.54 10.27
N ALA A 108 25.91 -6.23 9.04
CA ALA A 108 26.78 -6.35 7.85
C ALA A 108 28.02 -5.45 7.89
N GLY A 109 27.99 -4.35 8.66
CA GLY A 109 29.14 -3.45 8.85
C GLY A 109 30.08 -3.83 9.97
N ARG A 110 29.85 -4.95 10.68
CA ARG A 110 30.67 -5.40 11.82
C ARG A 110 31.67 -6.48 11.39
N ASP A 111 32.79 -6.53 12.09
CA ASP A 111 33.79 -7.59 11.93
C ASP A 111 33.34 -8.86 12.71
N LEU A 112 32.39 -9.57 12.14
CA LEU A 112 31.77 -10.79 12.69
C LEU A 112 31.87 -11.93 11.68
N SER A 113 31.98 -13.14 12.17
CA SER A 113 31.87 -14.33 11.32
C SER A 113 30.44 -14.52 10.80
N GLY A 114 30.27 -15.21 9.68
CA GLY A 114 28.95 -15.49 9.12
C GLY A 114 28.01 -16.20 10.10
N ASP A 115 28.53 -17.14 10.90
CA ASP A 115 27.76 -17.85 11.93
C ASP A 115 27.30 -16.92 13.07
N GLU A 116 28.16 -15.98 13.47
CA GLU A 116 27.77 -14.97 14.49
C GLU A 116 26.70 -14.03 13.96
N VAL A 117 26.85 -13.56 12.72
CA VAL A 117 25.82 -12.74 12.06
C VAL A 117 24.48 -13.48 12.00
N LEU A 118 24.45 -14.73 11.53
CA LEU A 118 23.22 -15.51 11.45
C LEU A 118 22.57 -15.72 12.82
N LYS A 119 23.32 -15.98 13.87
CA LYS A 119 22.78 -16.11 15.24
C LYS A 119 22.15 -14.80 15.73
N LEU A 120 22.80 -13.67 15.49
CA LEU A 120 22.30 -12.36 15.89
C LEU A 120 21.06 -11.96 15.08
N VAL A 121 21.06 -12.22 13.79
CA VAL A 121 19.89 -12.01 12.92
C VAL A 121 18.72 -12.88 13.40
N ALA A 122 18.92 -14.18 13.59
CA ALA A 122 17.89 -15.10 14.05
C ALA A 122 17.31 -14.70 15.42
N ALA A 123 18.14 -14.16 16.32
CA ALA A 123 17.67 -13.67 17.62
C ALA A 123 16.82 -12.38 17.52
N ALA A 124 17.05 -11.53 16.52
CA ALA A 124 16.37 -10.26 16.35
C ALA A 124 15.11 -10.35 15.47
N MET A 125 14.95 -11.38 14.63
CA MET A 125 13.90 -11.49 13.61
C MET A 125 12.52 -11.98 14.06
N PRO A 126 12.32 -12.69 15.20
CA PRO A 126 11.04 -13.35 15.47
C PRO A 126 9.83 -12.40 15.46
N ASN A 127 9.97 -11.20 15.99
CA ASN A 127 8.87 -10.22 16.05
C ASN A 127 8.51 -9.69 14.66
N SER A 128 9.50 -9.33 13.85
CA SER A 128 9.29 -8.84 12.49
C SER A 128 8.73 -9.93 11.58
N ALA A 129 9.20 -11.19 11.73
CA ALA A 129 8.65 -12.34 11.01
C ALA A 129 7.19 -12.61 11.39
N ALA A 130 6.88 -12.61 12.69
CA ALA A 130 5.51 -12.80 13.17
C ALA A 130 4.58 -11.70 12.66
N ALA A 131 4.99 -10.43 12.76
CA ALA A 131 4.21 -9.30 12.27
C ALA A 131 3.99 -9.36 10.75
N PHE A 132 5.01 -9.76 9.98
CA PHE A 132 4.89 -9.95 8.53
C PHE A 132 3.89 -11.08 8.19
N HIS A 133 4.01 -12.24 8.84
CA HIS A 133 3.09 -13.35 8.62
C HIS A 133 1.65 -13.04 9.06
N ASP A 134 1.48 -12.27 10.14
CA ASP A 134 0.15 -11.79 10.56
C ASP A 134 -0.43 -10.83 9.54
N GLY A 135 0.38 -9.93 8.99
CA GLY A 135 0.00 -9.04 7.90
C GLY A 135 -0.45 -9.78 6.65
N LEU A 136 0.27 -10.84 6.25
CA LEU A 136 -0.14 -11.71 5.14
C LEU A 136 -1.49 -12.38 5.40
N ARG A 137 -1.71 -12.92 6.61
CA ARG A 137 -2.97 -13.58 6.98
C ARG A 137 -4.16 -12.62 7.06
N SER A 138 -3.93 -11.39 7.45
CA SER A 138 -4.98 -10.37 7.59
C SER A 138 -5.31 -9.63 6.29
N GLY A 139 -4.58 -9.91 5.19
CA GLY A 139 -4.75 -9.19 3.92
C GLY A 139 -4.14 -7.79 3.91
N LEU A 140 -3.28 -7.44 4.89
CA LEU A 140 -2.64 -6.12 4.97
C LEU A 140 -1.85 -5.78 3.70
N TYR A 141 -1.33 -6.78 3.02
CA TYR A 141 -0.51 -6.63 1.81
C TYR A 141 -1.29 -6.85 0.50
N ASP A 142 -2.59 -7.06 0.57
CA ASP A 142 -3.42 -7.28 -0.61
C ASP A 142 -3.37 -6.08 -1.55
N GLY A 143 -3.03 -6.32 -2.81
CA GLY A 143 -2.84 -5.27 -3.82
C GLY A 143 -1.56 -4.43 -3.69
N HIS A 144 -0.75 -4.62 -2.64
CA HIS A 144 0.48 -3.84 -2.40
C HIS A 144 1.75 -4.67 -2.53
N LEU A 145 1.68 -5.98 -2.30
CA LEU A 145 2.81 -6.88 -2.37
C LEU A 145 2.52 -7.99 -3.38
N GLU A 146 3.40 -8.14 -4.37
CA GLU A 146 3.29 -9.22 -5.34
C GLU A 146 3.40 -10.58 -4.66
N ALA A 147 2.55 -11.53 -5.05
CA ALA A 147 2.49 -12.87 -4.44
C ALA A 147 3.85 -13.60 -4.46
N SER A 148 4.62 -13.47 -5.54
CA SER A 148 5.96 -14.07 -5.64
C SER A 148 6.92 -13.48 -4.61
N THR A 149 6.82 -12.17 -4.37
CA THR A 149 7.61 -11.46 -3.36
C THR A 149 7.19 -11.86 -1.96
N ALA A 150 5.88 -11.95 -1.68
CA ALA A 150 5.35 -12.40 -0.40
C ALA A 150 5.86 -13.81 -0.04
N VAL A 151 5.82 -14.74 -0.99
CA VAL A 151 6.34 -16.11 -0.81
C VAL A 151 7.84 -16.09 -0.56
N THR A 152 8.59 -15.28 -1.31
CA THR A 152 10.05 -15.19 -1.15
C THR A 152 10.43 -14.65 0.23
N LEU A 153 9.79 -13.58 0.68
CA LEU A 153 10.04 -13.00 2.00
C LEU A 153 9.65 -13.94 3.14
N SER A 154 8.49 -14.61 3.03
CA SER A 154 8.07 -15.61 4.00
C SER A 154 9.11 -16.72 4.15
N ARG A 155 9.62 -17.23 3.02
CA ARG A 155 10.68 -18.26 3.03
C ARG A 155 11.99 -17.76 3.64
N ILE A 156 12.39 -16.52 3.37
CA ILE A 156 13.59 -15.94 3.96
C ILE A 156 13.45 -15.88 5.50
N PHE A 157 12.32 -15.44 6.02
CA PHE A 157 12.05 -15.44 7.45
C PHE A 157 12.11 -16.87 8.04
N ASP A 158 11.45 -17.83 7.40
CA ASP A 158 11.45 -19.22 7.84
C ASP A 158 12.85 -19.85 7.82
N ASP A 159 13.65 -19.55 6.78
CA ASP A 159 15.02 -20.03 6.66
C ASP A 159 15.93 -19.44 7.75
N VAL A 160 15.81 -18.14 8.01
CA VAL A 160 16.63 -17.45 9.04
C VAL A 160 16.30 -17.95 10.46
N LEU A 161 15.04 -18.29 10.72
CA LEU A 161 14.58 -18.77 12.02
C LEU A 161 14.75 -20.29 12.22
N ALA A 162 15.20 -21.00 11.21
CA ALA A 162 15.46 -22.44 11.29
C ALA A 162 16.68 -22.77 12.17
N ASP A 163 16.70 -23.96 12.74
CA ASP A 163 17.87 -24.45 13.53
C ASP A 163 19.17 -24.47 12.72
N ARG A 164 19.06 -24.68 11.41
CA ARG A 164 20.18 -24.74 10.46
C ARG A 164 19.88 -23.91 9.21
N PRO A 165 19.99 -22.58 9.30
CA PRO A 165 19.55 -21.67 8.25
C PRO A 165 20.19 -21.95 6.88
N VAL A 166 21.51 -22.13 6.85
CA VAL A 166 22.28 -22.37 5.61
C VAL A 166 21.89 -23.70 4.96
N GLU A 167 21.78 -24.78 5.73
CA GLU A 167 21.37 -26.09 5.20
C GLU A 167 19.94 -26.07 4.67
N GLN A 168 19.04 -25.37 5.34
CA GLN A 168 17.65 -25.23 4.89
C GLN A 168 17.57 -24.47 3.59
N TYR A 169 18.25 -23.33 3.47
CA TYR A 169 18.33 -22.56 2.25
C TYR A 169 18.92 -23.37 1.08
N GLN A 170 20.01 -24.11 1.33
CA GLN A 170 20.63 -24.97 0.31
C GLN A 170 19.67 -26.07 -0.18
N ARG A 171 18.93 -26.73 0.72
CA ARG A 171 17.95 -27.76 0.36
C ARG A 171 16.82 -27.18 -0.51
N GLN A 172 16.36 -25.98 -0.21
CA GLN A 172 15.23 -25.38 -0.90
C GLN A 172 15.61 -24.77 -2.25
N THR A 173 16.80 -24.18 -2.35
CA THR A 173 17.21 -23.41 -3.54
C THR A 173 18.18 -24.16 -4.43
N GLY A 174 18.85 -25.19 -3.93
CA GLY A 174 19.95 -25.87 -4.60
C GLY A 174 21.24 -25.02 -4.70
N LYS A 175 21.25 -23.86 -4.06
CA LYS A 175 22.40 -22.93 -4.08
C LYS A 175 23.23 -23.12 -2.82
N VAL A 176 24.55 -22.96 -2.98
CA VAL A 176 25.47 -22.92 -1.82
C VAL A 176 25.18 -21.62 -1.08
N GLY A 177 24.80 -21.73 0.20
CA GLY A 177 24.72 -20.58 1.09
C GLY A 177 26.15 -20.16 1.46
N THR A 178 26.57 -19.00 1.04
CA THR A 178 27.84 -18.38 1.42
C THR A 178 27.57 -17.19 2.29
#